data_3e0d89db018e0626523401dc409f648a
#
_entry.id   3e0d89db018e0626523401dc409f648a
#
_cell.length_a   1.000
_cell.length_b   1.000
_cell.length_c   1.000
_cell.angle_alpha   90.00
_cell.angle_beta   90.00
_cell.angle_gamma   90.00
#
_symmetry.space_group_name_H-M   'P 1'
#
loop_
_entity.id
_entity.type
_entity.pdbx_description
1 polymer ?
#
loop_
_entity_poly.entity_id
_entity_poly.type
_entity_poly.pdbx_seq_one_letter_code
_entity_poly.pdbx_strand_id
1 'polypeptide(L)'
;LVYDEGQITNIAIIPSARGKGYGSKLTKQLIDECLMRGMKEIFLEVRISNLAALAMYRNLGFSVKGIRKDYYSEPMEDAYIMSLVSEEIE
;
A
#
# COMPACT_ATOMS: atom_id res chain seq x y z
N LEU A 1 -3.11 -10.06 -1.68
CA LEU A 1 -4.17 -9.08 -1.83
C LEU A 1 -5.27 -9.35 -0.83
N VAL A 2 -5.57 -8.39 0.00
CA VAL A 2 -6.60 -8.52 0.98
C VAL A 2 -7.53 -7.35 0.85
N TYR A 3 -8.81 -7.58 0.79
CA TYR A 3 -9.77 -6.51 0.77
C TYR A 3 -11.04 -6.99 1.44
N ASP A 4 -11.84 -6.04 1.90
CA ASP A 4 -13.00 -6.33 2.68
C ASP A 4 -14.23 -6.27 1.82
N GLU A 5 -14.72 -7.41 1.38
CA GLU A 5 -15.84 -7.44 0.49
C GLU A 5 -17.14 -7.23 1.18
N GLY A 6 -17.21 -7.37 2.46
CA GLY A 6 -18.45 -7.22 3.14
C GLY A 6 -18.76 -5.81 3.53
N GLN A 7 -17.87 -4.87 3.23
CA GLN A 7 -18.05 -3.52 3.62
C GLN A 7 -18.46 -2.65 2.48
N ILE A 8 -18.95 -1.46 2.78
CA ILE A 8 -19.33 -0.59 1.74
C ILE A 8 -18.20 0.24 1.29
N THR A 9 -17.09 0.28 2.01
CA THR A 9 -16.06 1.25 1.78
C THR A 9 -15.19 0.97 0.58
N ASN A 10 -15.13 -0.20 0.08
CA ASN A 10 -14.30 -0.51 -1.09
C ASN A 10 -12.84 -0.15 -0.85
N ILE A 11 -12.30 -0.66 0.23
CA ILE A 11 -10.90 -0.44 0.58
C ILE A 11 -10.13 -1.73 0.40
N ALA A 12 -8.94 -1.64 -0.12
CA ALA A 12 -8.05 -2.79 -0.25
C ALA A 12 -6.81 -2.55 0.56
N ILE A 13 -6.23 -3.60 1.12
CA ILE A 13 -4.98 -3.55 1.81
C ILE A 13 -4.08 -4.55 1.12
N ILE A 14 -2.94 -4.11 0.61
CA ILE A 14 -2.06 -5.01 -0.09
C ILE A 14 -0.77 -5.15 0.68
N PRO A 15 -0.06 -6.27 0.50
CA PRO A 15 1.19 -6.46 1.22
C PRO A 15 2.26 -5.55 0.65
N SER A 16 3.09 -5.01 1.52
CA SER A 16 4.15 -4.16 1.04
C SER A 16 5.33 -5.04 0.61
N ALA A 17 6.18 -4.47 -0.21
CA ALA A 17 7.37 -5.18 -0.63
C ALA A 17 8.33 -5.25 0.53
N ARG A 18 9.07 -6.31 0.64
CA ARG A 18 10.06 -6.43 1.64
C ARG A 18 11.21 -7.17 1.06
N GLY A 19 12.36 -6.66 1.25
CA GLY A 19 13.57 -7.22 0.73
C GLY A 19 13.47 -7.36 -0.73
N LYS A 20 13.52 -8.56 -1.23
CA LYS A 20 13.36 -8.74 -2.60
C LYS A 20 11.97 -9.00 -2.91
N GLY A 21 11.03 -8.50 -2.23
CA GLY A 21 9.68 -8.79 -2.49
C GLY A 21 9.20 -8.40 -3.85
N TYR A 22 8.06 -7.71 -3.95
CA TYR A 22 7.49 -7.44 -5.23
C TYR A 22 8.17 -6.25 -5.85
N GLY A 23 8.56 -6.33 -7.07
CA GLY A 23 9.05 -5.18 -7.79
C GLY A 23 7.92 -4.26 -8.17
N SER A 24 8.25 -3.15 -8.78
CA SER A 24 7.24 -2.17 -9.12
C SER A 24 6.25 -2.71 -10.14
N LYS A 25 6.69 -3.60 -11.02
CA LYS A 25 5.77 -4.14 -12.01
C LYS A 25 4.70 -4.99 -11.36
N LEU A 26 5.07 -5.85 -10.42
CA LEU A 26 4.09 -6.69 -9.77
C LEU A 26 3.17 -5.85 -8.90
N THR A 27 3.72 -4.85 -8.22
CA THR A 27 2.90 -3.97 -7.41
C THR A 27 1.88 -3.24 -8.27
N LYS A 28 2.30 -2.79 -9.45
CA LYS A 28 1.38 -2.12 -10.30
C LYS A 28 0.27 -3.05 -10.78
N GLN A 29 0.57 -4.31 -11.00
CA GLN A 29 -0.45 -5.26 -11.39
C GLN A 29 -1.47 -5.46 -10.27
N LEU A 30 -1.01 -5.48 -9.01
CA LEU A 30 -1.93 -5.60 -7.89
C LEU A 30 -2.82 -4.38 -7.78
N ILE A 31 -2.25 -3.20 -8.00
CA ILE A 31 -3.02 -1.98 -7.95
C ILE A 31 -4.08 -1.99 -9.04
N ASP A 32 -3.69 -2.36 -10.25
CA ASP A 32 -4.62 -2.38 -11.35
C ASP A 32 -5.77 -3.34 -11.08
N GLU A 33 -5.46 -4.49 -10.48
CA GLU A 33 -6.51 -5.43 -10.18
C GLU A 33 -7.45 -4.89 -9.12
N CYS A 34 -6.94 -4.20 -8.12
CA CYS A 34 -7.80 -3.61 -7.12
C CYS A 34 -8.73 -2.58 -7.73
N LEU A 35 -8.20 -1.75 -8.63
CA LEU A 35 -9.04 -0.74 -9.25
C LEU A 35 -10.09 -1.37 -10.15
N MET A 36 -9.74 -2.46 -10.83
CA MET A 36 -10.71 -3.13 -11.65
C MET A 36 -11.83 -3.75 -10.82
N ARG A 37 -11.55 -4.08 -9.57
CA ARG A 37 -12.58 -4.63 -8.71
C ARG A 37 -13.36 -3.55 -7.99
N GLY A 38 -13.14 -2.29 -8.32
CA GLY A 38 -13.92 -1.21 -7.74
C GLY A 38 -13.40 -0.66 -6.44
N MET A 39 -12.17 -1.01 -6.07
CA MET A 39 -11.62 -0.47 -4.85
C MET A 39 -11.36 1.01 -5.04
N LYS A 40 -11.71 1.82 -4.04
CA LYS A 40 -11.53 3.24 -4.15
C LYS A 40 -10.29 3.73 -3.42
N GLU A 41 -9.78 2.96 -2.51
CA GLU A 41 -8.57 3.35 -1.80
C GLU A 41 -7.77 2.10 -1.50
N ILE A 42 -6.47 2.16 -1.66
CA ILE A 42 -5.58 1.03 -1.44
C ILE A 42 -4.56 1.44 -0.41
N PHE A 43 -4.42 0.65 0.64
CA PHE A 43 -3.49 0.93 1.73
C PHE A 43 -2.37 -0.09 1.79
N LEU A 44 -1.24 0.34 2.29
CA LEU A 44 -0.16 -0.57 2.61
C LEU A 44 0.68 0.04 3.73
N GLU A 45 1.53 -0.79 4.36
CA GLU A 45 2.45 -0.32 5.40
C GLU A 45 3.87 -0.58 4.95
N VAL A 46 4.77 0.34 5.27
CA VAL A 46 6.16 0.23 4.85
C VAL A 46 7.04 0.63 6.02
N ARG A 47 8.12 -0.12 6.26
CA ARG A 47 9.09 0.28 7.28
C ARG A 47 9.61 1.67 6.96
N ILE A 48 9.74 2.51 7.97
CA ILE A 48 10.17 3.88 7.71
C ILE A 48 11.59 3.92 7.16
N SER A 49 12.40 2.91 7.39
CA SER A 49 13.75 2.89 6.87
C SER A 49 13.85 2.36 5.45
N ASN A 50 12.77 1.84 4.90
CA ASN A 50 12.84 1.25 3.57
C ASN A 50 12.65 2.33 2.52
N LEU A 51 13.71 3.10 2.28
CA LEU A 51 13.62 4.24 1.40
C LEU A 51 13.30 3.86 -0.04
N ALA A 52 13.81 2.73 -0.47
CA ALA A 52 13.55 2.29 -1.84
C ALA A 52 12.07 2.01 -2.04
N ALA A 53 11.45 1.34 -1.09
CA ALA A 53 10.03 1.04 -1.20
C ALA A 53 9.20 2.31 -1.13
N LEU A 54 9.59 3.24 -0.25
CA LEU A 54 8.86 4.49 -0.14
C LEU A 54 8.89 5.24 -1.47
N ALA A 55 10.05 5.29 -2.11
CA ALA A 55 10.17 5.96 -3.39
C ALA A 55 9.31 5.28 -4.45
N MET A 56 9.34 3.94 -4.46
CA MET A 56 8.57 3.20 -5.44
C MET A 56 7.09 3.46 -5.28
N TYR A 57 6.58 3.40 -4.04
CA TYR A 57 5.16 3.60 -3.84
C TYR A 57 4.75 5.04 -4.13
N ARG A 58 5.60 6.02 -3.82
CA ARG A 58 5.28 7.38 -4.18
C ARG A 58 5.20 7.55 -5.68
N ASN A 59 6.10 6.90 -6.40
CA ASN A 59 6.05 6.98 -7.85
C ASN A 59 4.78 6.34 -8.41
N LEU A 60 4.20 5.39 -7.71
CA LEU A 60 2.97 4.78 -8.14
C LEU A 60 1.74 5.56 -7.71
N GLY A 61 1.92 6.65 -6.98
CA GLY A 61 0.81 7.50 -6.62
C GLY A 61 0.39 7.44 -5.17
N PHE A 62 1.08 6.66 -4.35
CA PHE A 62 0.73 6.57 -2.94
C PHE A 62 1.27 7.79 -2.18
N SER A 63 0.59 8.16 -1.12
CA SER A 63 1.06 9.20 -0.24
C SER A 63 0.96 8.70 1.20
N VAL A 64 1.77 9.30 2.07
CA VAL A 64 1.79 8.90 3.46
C VAL A 64 0.58 9.47 4.16
N LYS A 65 -0.13 8.62 4.88
CA LYS A 65 -1.30 9.04 5.61
C LYS A 65 -1.08 9.03 7.11
N GLY A 66 -0.13 8.29 7.60
CA GLY A 66 0.11 8.24 9.03
C GLY A 66 1.27 7.34 9.38
N ILE A 67 1.49 7.17 10.66
CA ILE A 67 2.56 6.33 11.16
C ILE A 67 1.97 5.38 12.18
N ARG A 68 2.38 4.11 12.07
CA ARG A 68 1.97 3.11 13.04
C ARG A 68 3.21 2.80 13.84
N LYS A 69 3.21 3.18 15.12
CA LYS A 69 4.40 3.04 15.92
C LYS A 69 4.67 1.59 16.26
N ASP A 70 5.95 1.24 16.26
CA ASP A 70 6.41 -0.09 16.67
C ASP A 70 5.68 -1.21 15.95
N TYR A 71 5.39 -1.01 14.68
CA TYR A 71 4.61 -1.99 13.92
C TYR A 71 5.42 -3.22 13.57
N TYR A 72 6.69 -3.06 13.26
CA TYR A 72 7.55 -4.19 12.92
C TYR A 72 8.40 -4.57 14.12
N SER A 73 8.71 -5.85 14.24
CA SER A 73 9.65 -6.28 15.25
C SER A 73 10.84 -6.87 14.54
N GLU A 74 11.97 -6.86 15.12
CA GLU A 74 13.17 -7.51 14.62
C GLU A 74 13.68 -6.93 13.34
N PRO A 75 14.10 -5.73 13.34
CA PRO A 75 14.15 -4.83 14.48
C PRO A 75 12.83 -4.11 14.64
N MET A 76 12.63 -3.59 15.81
CA MET A 76 11.43 -2.85 16.05
C MET A 76 11.50 -1.55 15.30
N GLU A 77 10.46 -1.23 14.60
CA GLU A 77 10.48 -0.08 13.75
C GLU A 77 9.06 0.36 13.45
N ASP A 78 8.88 1.66 13.28
CA ASP A 78 7.57 2.18 12.90
C ASP A 78 7.30 1.90 11.45
N ALA A 79 6.05 2.00 11.08
CA ALA A 79 5.64 1.87 9.69
C ALA A 79 4.97 3.15 9.25
N TYR A 80 5.21 3.53 8.00
CA TYR A 80 4.36 4.53 7.37
C TYR A 80 3.15 3.81 6.80
N ILE A 81 1.98 4.42 6.99
CA ILE A 81 0.78 3.93 6.35
C ILE A 81 0.61 4.79 5.11
N MET A 82 0.57 4.16 3.97
CA MET A 82 0.43 4.87 2.71
C MET A 82 -0.86 4.48 2.01
N SER A 83 -1.42 5.37 1.24
CA SER A 83 -2.60 5.02 0.48
C SER A 83 -2.59 5.65 -0.89
N LEU A 84 -3.31 5.01 -1.79
CA LEU A 84 -3.56 5.50 -3.12
C LEU A 84 -5.06 5.61 -3.26
N VAL A 85 -5.54 6.78 -3.64
CA VAL A 85 -6.95 7.01 -3.81
C VAL A 85 -7.26 7.05 -5.28
N SER A 86 -8.27 6.28 -5.69
CA SER A 86 -8.65 6.26 -7.08
C SER A 86 -9.35 7.57 -7.40
N GLU A 87 -8.84 8.24 -8.44
CA GLU A 87 -9.44 9.42 -8.81
C GLU A 87 -10.15 9.39 -10.06
N GLU A 88 -10.27 8.30 -10.66
CA GLU A 88 -10.91 8.27 -11.86
C GLU A 88 -12.30 8.38 -11.75
N ILE A 89 -12.82 8.63 -10.71
CA ILE A 89 -14.11 8.68 -10.62
C ILE A 89 -14.62 9.83 -11.12
N GLU A 90 -14.51 10.51 -11.42
CA GLU A 90 -15.04 11.60 -11.83
C GLU A 90 -15.78 11.59 -12.71
#